data_dcfa49f889381f55d94585c2d11f1a3f
#
_entry.id   dcfa49f889381f55d94585c2d11f1a3f
#
_cell.length_a   1.000
_cell.length_b   1.000
_cell.length_c   1.000
_cell.angle_alpha   90.00
_cell.angle_beta   90.00
_cell.angle_gamma   90.00
#
_symmetry.space_group_name_H-M   'P 1'
#
loop_
_entity.id
_entity.type
_entity.pdbx_description
1 polymer ?
#
loop_
_entity_poly.entity_id
_entity_poly.type
_entity_poly.pdbx_seq_one_letter_code
_entity_poly.pdbx_strand_id
1 'polypeptide(L)'
;MGLDGPSVALAVAADEIGVNGAFFRVHHYAPQAAAPMPLLSAIAARTKAIEVGTGVIDMRYENPLYLAEEAAALDLIADGRTALGVSRGAPEIARRGWEAFGYRSEDPRGSDLARAHYERFLDAVAAVPMAEAAPLHEQYPTQLTPGTPLPILPHSEGLRRRIWYGAGSNASAIQAARDGVNLMSSTLVFEHADKPFGDIQADQLRAYRRAWAEAGHSWTPRVSVSRSIFPLLSRRDAGLYGLSASGDQVGHLDSAVATFGRTYAADPDTLITQLSQDRALAEADTLLLTIPNQLGFEENWSIIRNFAEYVAPALGWEPARPGQVASGYPIGDAAREAEAD
;
A
#
# COMPACT_ATOMS: atom_id res chain seq x y z
N MET A 1 9.80 -18.18 6.84
CA MET A 1 10.14 -18.16 5.41
C MET A 1 10.92 -16.88 5.17
N GLY A 2 12.16 -16.94 4.66
CA GLY A 2 13.01 -15.76 4.45
C GLY A 2 12.44 -14.83 3.40
N LEU A 3 12.80 -13.55 3.48
CA LEU A 3 12.42 -12.47 2.57
C LEU A 3 12.89 -12.63 1.11
N ASP A 4 13.48 -13.72 0.78
CA ASP A 4 14.40 -13.93 -0.29
C ASP A 4 13.77 -14.56 -1.54
N GLY A 5 14.36 -15.54 -2.07
CA GLY A 5 14.03 -16.16 -3.34
C GLY A 5 12.53 -16.27 -3.71
N PRO A 6 11.64 -16.79 -2.83
CA PRO A 6 10.24 -16.99 -3.20
C PRO A 6 9.45 -15.71 -3.44
N SER A 7 9.64 -14.65 -2.65
CA SER A 7 8.90 -13.39 -2.81
C SER A 7 9.33 -12.64 -4.06
N VAL A 8 10.63 -12.58 -4.33
CA VAL A 8 11.16 -11.97 -5.56
C VAL A 8 10.74 -12.78 -6.79
N ALA A 9 10.84 -14.11 -6.73
CA ALA A 9 10.42 -14.97 -7.83
C ALA A 9 8.92 -14.85 -8.13
N LEU A 10 8.08 -14.75 -7.10
CA LEU A 10 6.64 -14.57 -7.25
C LEU A 10 6.29 -13.23 -7.91
N ALA A 11 6.97 -12.15 -7.51
CA ALA A 11 6.78 -10.84 -8.12
C ALA A 11 7.25 -10.79 -9.59
N VAL A 12 8.36 -11.46 -9.92
CA VAL A 12 8.84 -11.60 -11.31
C VAL A 12 7.84 -12.39 -12.16
N ALA A 13 7.35 -13.52 -11.66
CA ALA A 13 6.34 -14.30 -12.36
C ALA A 13 5.01 -13.53 -12.54
N ALA A 14 4.63 -12.71 -11.55
CA ALA A 14 3.47 -11.85 -11.63
C ALA A 14 3.65 -10.72 -12.68
N ASP A 15 4.84 -10.11 -12.76
CA ASP A 15 5.18 -9.12 -13.80
C ASP A 15 5.08 -9.72 -15.22
N GLU A 16 5.53 -10.96 -15.40
CA GLU A 16 5.49 -11.67 -16.70
C GLU A 16 4.06 -11.87 -17.24
N ILE A 17 3.06 -12.03 -16.38
CA ILE A 17 1.65 -12.16 -16.78
C ILE A 17 0.88 -10.84 -16.70
N GLY A 18 1.57 -9.73 -16.37
CA GLY A 18 1.01 -8.38 -16.37
C GLY A 18 0.22 -8.00 -15.10
N VAL A 19 0.48 -8.62 -13.95
CA VAL A 19 -0.07 -8.15 -12.67
C VAL A 19 0.42 -6.73 -12.42
N ASN A 20 -0.49 -5.84 -12.02
CA ASN A 20 -0.21 -4.40 -11.94
C ASN A 20 0.65 -4.00 -10.74
N GLY A 21 0.61 -4.74 -9.63
CA GLY A 21 1.37 -4.38 -8.44
C GLY A 21 1.66 -5.53 -7.49
N ALA A 22 2.81 -5.47 -6.82
CA ALA A 22 3.25 -6.36 -5.75
C ALA A 22 3.42 -5.57 -4.46
N PHE A 23 2.51 -5.78 -3.51
CA PHE A 23 2.47 -5.06 -2.24
C PHE A 23 2.80 -5.98 -1.08
N PHE A 24 3.72 -5.57 -0.22
CA PHE A 24 4.18 -6.38 0.91
C PHE A 24 3.70 -5.81 2.24
N ARG A 25 3.17 -6.70 3.09
CA ARG A 25 2.83 -6.35 4.47
C ARG A 25 4.10 -6.20 5.29
N VAL A 26 4.20 -5.11 6.02
CA VAL A 26 5.36 -4.79 6.87
C VAL A 26 4.94 -4.88 8.32
N HIS A 27 5.59 -5.77 9.09
CA HIS A 27 5.36 -5.89 10.53
C HIS A 27 6.67 -6.23 11.24
N HIS A 28 6.97 -5.46 12.27
CA HIS A 28 8.06 -5.78 13.20
C HIS A 28 7.64 -6.89 14.17
N TYR A 29 8.60 -7.64 14.67
CA TYR A 29 8.40 -8.76 15.61
C TYR A 29 7.50 -9.90 15.09
N ALA A 30 7.17 -9.90 13.82
CA ALA A 30 6.37 -10.94 13.17
C ALA A 30 7.17 -11.64 12.06
N PRO A 31 6.82 -12.88 11.66
CA PRO A 31 7.48 -13.58 10.55
C PRO A 31 7.02 -13.02 9.18
N GLN A 32 7.22 -11.72 8.99
CA GLN A 32 6.85 -10.94 7.79
C GLN A 32 7.99 -9.99 7.40
N ALA A 33 7.84 -9.24 6.33
CA ALA A 33 8.82 -8.25 5.93
C ALA A 33 8.88 -7.12 6.98
N ALA A 34 10.00 -7.01 7.70
CA ALA A 34 10.24 -5.90 8.64
C ALA A 34 11.05 -4.77 8.00
N ALA A 35 11.87 -5.08 6.98
CA ALA A 35 12.67 -4.12 6.21
C ALA A 35 12.28 -4.23 4.72
N PRO A 36 11.28 -3.50 4.24
CA PRO A 36 10.74 -3.68 2.89
C PRO A 36 11.68 -3.18 1.79
N MET A 37 12.46 -2.12 2.01
CA MET A 37 13.20 -1.44 0.94
C MET A 37 14.19 -2.32 0.18
N PRO A 38 15.02 -3.19 0.85
CA PRO A 38 15.89 -4.13 0.12
C PRO A 38 15.11 -5.12 -0.76
N LEU A 39 13.96 -5.61 -0.28
CA LEU A 39 13.11 -6.54 -1.04
C LEU A 39 12.50 -5.84 -2.25
N LEU A 40 11.92 -4.67 -2.06
CA LEU A 40 11.30 -3.89 -3.14
C LEU A 40 12.32 -3.48 -4.19
N SER A 41 13.54 -3.08 -3.79
CA SER A 41 14.63 -2.76 -4.71
C SER A 41 15.07 -3.97 -5.54
N ALA A 42 15.16 -5.15 -4.93
CA ALA A 42 15.49 -6.39 -5.63
C ALA A 42 14.41 -6.78 -6.66
N ILE A 43 13.13 -6.56 -6.34
CA ILE A 43 12.01 -6.79 -7.27
C ILE A 43 12.03 -5.75 -8.39
N ALA A 44 12.16 -4.46 -8.06
CA ALA A 44 12.17 -3.37 -9.03
C ALA A 44 13.25 -3.54 -10.09
N ALA A 45 14.46 -3.97 -9.67
CA ALA A 45 15.58 -4.23 -10.58
C ALA A 45 15.39 -5.44 -11.50
N ARG A 46 14.44 -6.34 -11.21
CA ARG A 46 14.17 -7.57 -11.96
C ARG A 46 12.86 -7.58 -12.73
N THR A 47 12.05 -6.55 -12.57
CA THR A 47 10.72 -6.41 -13.18
C THR A 47 10.67 -5.18 -14.08
N LYS A 48 9.64 -5.07 -14.93
CA LYS A 48 9.55 -4.01 -15.95
C LYS A 48 8.26 -3.20 -15.92
N ALA A 49 7.17 -3.78 -15.44
CA ALA A 49 5.85 -3.18 -15.49
C ALA A 49 5.16 -3.11 -14.10
N ILE A 50 5.38 -4.12 -13.26
CA ILE A 50 4.72 -4.23 -11.96
C ILE A 50 5.14 -3.09 -11.02
N GLU A 51 4.18 -2.46 -10.36
CA GLU A 51 4.44 -1.55 -9.26
C GLU A 51 4.97 -2.32 -8.04
N VAL A 52 5.86 -1.71 -7.29
CA VAL A 52 6.41 -2.28 -6.06
C VAL A 52 6.02 -1.41 -4.87
N GLY A 53 5.45 -2.02 -3.85
CA GLY A 53 4.89 -1.24 -2.76
C GLY A 53 4.74 -1.97 -1.44
N THR A 54 4.21 -1.24 -0.48
CA THR A 54 3.92 -1.75 0.87
C THR A 54 2.44 -1.60 1.20
N GLY A 55 1.93 -2.56 1.92
CA GLY A 55 0.54 -2.55 2.38
C GLY A 55 0.43 -2.98 3.85
N VAL A 56 0.94 -2.19 4.79
CA VAL A 56 1.59 -0.86 4.80
C VAL A 56 2.77 -0.83 5.78
N ILE A 57 3.62 0.21 5.71
CA ILE A 57 4.65 0.51 6.72
C ILE A 57 4.01 1.16 7.94
N ASP A 58 4.47 0.78 9.12
CA ASP A 58 4.06 1.33 10.40
C ASP A 58 4.95 2.51 10.79
N MET A 59 4.43 3.74 10.69
CA MET A 59 5.17 4.97 10.94
C MET A 59 5.63 5.14 12.40
N ARG A 60 5.18 4.30 13.34
CA ARG A 60 5.68 4.31 14.72
C ARG A 60 7.14 3.83 14.83
N TYR A 61 7.59 3.02 13.86
CA TYR A 61 8.92 2.40 13.85
C TYR A 61 9.93 3.11 12.97
N GLU A 62 9.48 3.97 12.05
CA GLU A 62 10.34 4.52 11.01
C GLU A 62 11.03 5.83 11.42
N ASN A 63 12.29 5.98 11.04
CA ASN A 63 12.87 7.32 10.97
C ASN A 63 12.35 7.98 9.69
N PRO A 64 11.60 9.08 9.77
CA PRO A 64 10.93 9.65 8.60
C PRO A 64 11.88 10.16 7.51
N LEU A 65 13.08 10.59 7.88
CA LEU A 65 14.06 11.09 6.91
C LEU A 65 14.80 9.95 6.22
N TYR A 66 15.20 8.89 6.94
CA TYR A 66 15.75 7.70 6.32
C TYR A 66 14.73 7.03 5.39
N LEU A 67 13.47 6.96 5.82
CA LEU A 67 12.41 6.44 4.96
C LEU A 67 12.24 7.26 3.69
N ALA A 68 12.39 8.59 3.75
CA ALA A 68 12.31 9.47 2.58
C ALA A 68 13.49 9.25 1.62
N GLU A 69 14.72 9.10 2.13
CA GLU A 69 15.90 8.76 1.33
C GLU A 69 15.75 7.41 0.63
N GLU A 70 15.36 6.38 1.36
CA GLU A 70 15.17 5.02 0.84
C GLU A 70 14.02 4.96 -0.17
N ALA A 71 12.91 5.64 0.10
CA ALA A 71 11.75 5.70 -0.79
C ALA A 71 12.10 6.39 -2.11
N ALA A 72 12.84 7.49 -2.06
CA ALA A 72 13.27 8.20 -3.26
C ALA A 72 14.30 7.37 -4.06
N ALA A 73 15.25 6.72 -3.39
CA ALA A 73 16.19 5.81 -4.05
C ALA A 73 15.49 4.63 -4.70
N LEU A 74 14.52 4.00 -4.01
CA LEU A 74 13.70 2.93 -4.57
C LEU A 74 12.92 3.39 -5.79
N ASP A 75 12.30 4.58 -5.72
CA ASP A 75 11.48 5.11 -6.81
C ASP A 75 12.29 5.39 -8.07
N LEU A 76 13.53 5.90 -7.91
CA LEU A 76 14.48 6.06 -9.01
C LEU A 76 14.92 4.71 -9.61
N ILE A 77 15.19 3.69 -8.79
CA ILE A 77 15.51 2.33 -9.25
C ILE A 77 14.32 1.71 -9.99
N ALA A 78 13.12 1.95 -9.50
CA ALA A 78 11.87 1.43 -10.04
C ALA A 78 11.36 2.21 -11.28
N ASP A 79 12.01 3.28 -11.68
CA ASP A 79 11.55 4.19 -12.74
C ASP A 79 10.10 4.64 -12.53
N GLY A 80 9.83 5.14 -11.31
CA GLY A 80 8.51 5.67 -10.92
C GLY A 80 7.43 4.61 -10.67
N ARG A 81 7.76 3.31 -10.58
CA ARG A 81 6.82 2.21 -10.31
C ARG A 81 6.64 1.93 -8.81
N THR A 82 6.87 2.90 -7.96
CA THR A 82 6.69 2.75 -6.51
C THR A 82 5.25 3.06 -6.10
N ALA A 83 4.72 2.31 -5.14
CA ALA A 83 3.43 2.55 -4.50
C ALA A 83 3.58 2.32 -2.99
N LEU A 84 4.09 3.35 -2.29
CA LEU A 84 4.50 3.21 -0.89
C LEU A 84 3.32 3.48 0.06
N GLY A 85 2.77 2.41 0.64
CA GLY A 85 1.72 2.49 1.64
C GLY A 85 2.28 2.65 3.05
N VAL A 86 1.78 3.63 3.79
CA VAL A 86 2.13 3.93 5.18
C VAL A 86 0.87 4.03 6.03
N SER A 87 0.98 3.87 7.34
CA SER A 87 -0.11 4.11 8.29
C SER A 87 0.40 4.32 9.70
N ARG A 88 -0.53 4.53 10.64
CA ARG A 88 -0.22 4.44 12.06
C ARG A 88 0.22 3.04 12.50
N GLY A 89 -0.06 2.01 11.70
CA GLY A 89 0.10 0.61 12.06
C GLY A 89 -1.15 0.01 12.73
N ALA A 90 -1.20 -1.32 12.75
CA ALA A 90 -2.22 -2.12 13.41
C ALA A 90 -1.76 -2.52 14.83
N PRO A 91 -2.64 -3.08 15.67
CA PRO A 91 -2.22 -3.80 16.85
C PRO A 91 -1.22 -4.92 16.48
N GLU A 92 -0.21 -5.08 17.31
CA GLU A 92 0.91 -6.00 17.07
C GLU A 92 1.25 -6.82 18.31
N ILE A 93 2.08 -7.83 18.13
CA ILE A 93 2.48 -8.75 19.23
C ILE A 93 3.31 -8.02 20.29
N ALA A 94 4.17 -7.09 19.87
CA ALA A 94 5.04 -6.35 20.77
C ALA A 94 4.29 -5.17 21.40
N ARG A 95 4.17 -5.18 22.73
CA ARG A 95 3.62 -4.03 23.45
C ARG A 95 4.56 -2.84 23.36
N ARG A 96 4.13 -1.76 22.66
CA ARG A 96 4.93 -0.54 22.44
C ARG A 96 6.32 -0.86 21.86
N GLY A 97 6.37 -1.77 20.88
CA GLY A 97 7.63 -2.26 20.30
C GLY A 97 8.55 -1.16 19.75
N TRP A 98 7.97 -0.04 19.31
CA TRP A 98 8.71 1.13 18.83
C TRP A 98 9.65 1.76 19.88
N GLU A 99 9.42 1.52 21.19
CA GLU A 99 10.31 2.01 22.24
C GLU A 99 11.70 1.34 22.18
N ALA A 100 11.77 0.10 21.73
CA ALA A 100 13.04 -0.60 21.50
C ALA A 100 13.85 0.02 20.35
N PHE A 101 13.17 0.71 19.42
CA PHE A 101 13.80 1.47 18.33
C PHE A 101 14.18 2.90 18.76
N GLY A 102 13.99 3.25 20.03
CA GLY A 102 14.37 4.54 20.60
C GLY A 102 13.28 5.60 20.56
N TYR A 103 12.08 5.29 20.06
CA TYR A 103 10.98 6.24 19.96
C TYR A 103 10.15 6.30 21.24
N ARG A 104 9.47 7.41 21.46
CA ARG A 104 8.60 7.65 22.61
C ARG A 104 7.28 8.24 22.12
N SER A 105 6.21 7.92 22.81
CA SER A 105 4.85 8.41 22.54
C SER A 105 4.09 8.58 23.86
N GLU A 106 3.34 9.65 23.97
CA GLU A 106 2.43 9.89 25.08
C GLU A 106 1.14 9.08 24.90
N ASP A 107 0.68 8.90 23.66
CA ASP A 107 -0.43 8.01 23.33
C ASP A 107 -0.01 6.54 23.52
N PRO A 108 -0.74 5.75 24.32
CA PRO A 108 -0.47 4.33 24.50
C PRO A 108 -0.43 3.51 23.19
N ARG A 109 -1.08 3.99 22.13
CA ARG A 109 -1.12 3.37 20.80
C ARG A 109 -0.14 3.99 19.81
N GLY A 110 0.61 5.01 20.21
CA GLY A 110 1.61 5.67 19.38
C GLY A 110 1.04 6.52 18.25
N SER A 111 -0.20 7.03 18.38
CA SER A 111 -0.85 7.78 17.30
C SER A 111 -0.20 9.15 17.06
N ASP A 112 0.24 9.81 18.12
CA ASP A 112 0.98 11.07 18.09
C ASP A 112 2.34 10.90 17.39
N LEU A 113 3.08 9.88 17.78
CA LEU A 113 4.36 9.52 17.18
C LEU A 113 4.22 9.20 15.68
N ALA A 114 3.27 8.32 15.34
CA ALA A 114 3.04 7.95 13.95
C ALA A 114 2.65 9.16 13.09
N ARG A 115 1.81 10.07 13.63
CA ARG A 115 1.40 11.28 12.92
C ARG A 115 2.57 12.23 12.69
N ALA A 116 3.40 12.48 13.71
CA ALA A 116 4.58 13.33 13.61
C ALA A 116 5.60 12.78 12.59
N HIS A 117 5.86 11.45 12.62
CA HIS A 117 6.75 10.82 11.64
C HIS A 117 6.19 10.88 10.22
N TYR A 118 4.90 10.65 10.06
CA TYR A 118 4.23 10.69 8.78
C TYR A 118 4.27 12.09 8.15
N GLU A 119 3.93 13.14 8.91
CA GLU A 119 3.98 14.52 8.41
C GLU A 119 5.40 14.89 7.97
N ARG A 120 6.39 14.58 8.81
CA ARG A 120 7.79 14.86 8.48
C ARG A 120 8.28 14.07 7.26
N PHE A 121 7.81 12.83 7.08
CA PHE A 121 8.07 12.05 5.88
C PHE A 121 7.48 12.70 4.63
N LEU A 122 6.21 13.14 4.70
CA LEU A 122 5.55 13.82 3.57
C LEU A 122 6.26 15.11 3.17
N ASP A 123 6.72 15.91 4.15
CA ASP A 123 7.51 17.11 3.90
C ASP A 123 8.85 16.78 3.24
N ALA A 124 9.53 15.74 3.71
CA ALA A 124 10.81 15.30 3.15
C ALA A 124 10.68 14.85 1.70
N VAL A 125 9.68 14.02 1.36
CA VAL A 125 9.44 13.58 -0.04
C VAL A 125 8.92 14.70 -0.95
N ALA A 126 8.39 15.79 -0.37
CA ALA A 126 8.04 17.02 -1.08
C ALA A 126 9.21 18.00 -1.23
N ALA A 127 10.43 17.58 -0.90
CA ALA A 127 11.65 18.38 -0.93
C ALA A 127 11.62 19.65 -0.03
N VAL A 128 10.78 19.65 1.01
CA VAL A 128 10.87 20.71 2.05
C VAL A 128 12.23 20.61 2.72
N PRO A 129 12.97 21.73 2.89
CA PRO A 129 14.27 21.70 3.52
C PRO A 129 14.22 21.18 4.96
N MET A 130 15.13 20.26 5.30
CA MET A 130 15.21 19.62 6.61
C MET A 130 16.43 20.06 7.43
N ALA A 131 17.38 20.74 6.78
CA ALA A 131 18.61 21.26 7.38
C ALA A 131 19.08 22.52 6.64
N GLU A 132 20.19 23.08 7.09
CA GLU A 132 20.88 24.20 6.45
C GLU A 132 22.36 23.87 6.28
N ALA A 133 22.97 24.43 5.23
CA ALA A 133 24.41 24.27 4.97
C ALA A 133 25.26 24.91 6.10
N ALA A 134 26.18 24.12 6.61
CA ALA A 134 27.13 24.51 7.65
C ALA A 134 28.10 25.64 7.21
N PRO A 135 28.88 26.25 8.10
CA PRO A 135 29.97 27.11 7.73
C PRO A 135 30.96 26.45 6.77
N LEU A 136 31.56 27.22 5.85
CA LEU A 136 32.41 26.68 4.77
C LEU A 136 33.56 25.79 5.26
N HIS A 137 34.14 26.07 6.44
CA HIS A 137 35.23 25.28 6.99
C HIS A 137 34.82 23.90 7.56
N GLU A 138 33.50 23.66 7.69
CA GLU A 138 32.92 22.40 8.14
C GLU A 138 32.37 21.56 6.97
N GLN A 139 32.32 22.14 5.76
CA GLN A 139 31.76 21.48 4.61
C GLN A 139 32.79 20.63 3.85
N TYR A 140 32.38 19.43 3.43
CA TYR A 140 33.13 18.54 2.54
C TYR A 140 32.20 17.50 1.91
N PRO A 141 32.36 17.11 0.65
CA PRO A 141 33.29 17.63 -0.38
C PRO A 141 32.76 18.86 -1.14
N THR A 142 31.45 19.09 -1.12
CA THR A 142 30.79 20.19 -1.84
C THR A 142 30.69 21.42 -0.94
N GLN A 143 30.98 22.58 -1.47
CA GLN A 143 30.83 23.83 -0.77
C GLN A 143 29.60 24.58 -1.25
N LEU A 144 28.67 24.80 -0.32
CA LEU A 144 27.44 25.58 -0.50
C LEU A 144 27.56 26.88 0.34
N THR A 145 26.83 27.90 -0.06
CA THR A 145 26.71 29.10 0.77
C THR A 145 26.17 28.73 2.15
N PRO A 146 26.81 29.12 3.26
CA PRO A 146 26.31 28.87 4.60
C PRO A 146 24.85 29.31 4.77
N GLY A 147 24.02 28.48 5.40
CA GLY A 147 22.59 28.73 5.57
C GLY A 147 21.73 28.40 4.36
N THR A 148 22.30 27.85 3.27
CA THR A 148 21.49 27.34 2.16
C THR A 148 20.57 26.23 2.67
N PRO A 149 19.24 26.30 2.43
CA PRO A 149 18.29 25.26 2.80
C PRO A 149 18.58 23.94 2.08
N LEU A 150 18.60 22.83 2.83
CA LEU A 150 18.95 21.50 2.33
C LEU A 150 17.75 20.56 2.42
N PRO A 151 17.16 20.15 1.30
CA PRO A 151 16.20 19.03 1.27
C PRO A 151 16.93 17.69 1.45
N ILE A 152 16.15 16.65 1.73
CA ILE A 152 16.65 15.26 1.72
C ILE A 152 16.95 14.84 0.28
N LEU A 153 18.04 14.11 0.07
CA LEU A 153 18.45 13.54 -1.21
C LEU A 153 18.67 12.02 -1.09
N PRO A 154 18.44 11.23 -2.18
CA PRO A 154 18.01 11.70 -3.50
C PRO A 154 16.58 12.24 -3.48
N HIS A 155 16.22 13.05 -4.45
CA HIS A 155 14.84 13.46 -4.69
C HIS A 155 14.30 12.71 -5.91
N SER A 156 13.08 12.17 -5.81
CA SER A 156 12.35 11.58 -6.94
C SER A 156 11.09 12.39 -7.22
N GLU A 157 11.06 13.00 -8.40
CA GLU A 157 9.91 13.77 -8.85
C GLU A 157 8.66 12.90 -8.96
N GLY A 158 7.54 13.41 -8.43
CA GLY A 158 6.28 12.68 -8.40
C GLY A 158 6.14 11.59 -7.32
N LEU A 159 7.18 11.27 -6.54
CA LEU A 159 7.09 10.31 -5.45
C LEU A 159 5.96 10.65 -4.47
N ARG A 160 5.75 11.94 -4.20
CA ARG A 160 4.68 12.43 -3.32
C ARG A 160 3.30 11.94 -3.73
N ARG A 161 3.03 11.72 -5.01
CA ARG A 161 1.78 11.20 -5.57
C ARG A 161 1.69 9.67 -5.54
N ARG A 162 2.79 8.98 -5.22
CA ARG A 162 2.87 7.52 -5.11
C ARG A 162 2.79 7.04 -3.67
N ILE A 163 2.56 7.96 -2.73
CA ILE A 163 2.32 7.63 -1.33
C ILE A 163 0.86 7.25 -1.14
N TRP A 164 0.64 6.20 -0.36
CA TRP A 164 -0.66 5.68 0.00
C TRP A 164 -0.82 5.68 1.51
N TYR A 165 -2.03 5.86 1.98
CA TYR A 165 -2.33 5.75 3.41
C TYR A 165 -3.30 4.60 3.67
N GLY A 166 -2.92 3.68 4.56
CA GLY A 166 -3.76 2.58 5.02
C GLY A 166 -4.77 3.07 6.06
N ALA A 167 -6.06 3.11 5.70
CA ALA A 167 -7.11 3.61 6.56
C ALA A 167 -8.06 2.50 7.02
N GLY A 168 -8.18 2.35 8.34
CA GLY A 168 -9.14 1.47 8.99
C GLY A 168 -10.42 2.19 9.47
N SER A 169 -10.58 3.51 9.24
CA SER A 169 -11.76 4.27 9.63
C SER A 169 -12.07 5.39 8.65
N ASN A 170 -13.33 5.89 8.66
CA ASN A 170 -13.72 7.06 7.85
C ASN A 170 -12.88 8.29 8.20
N ALA A 171 -12.59 8.52 9.48
CA ALA A 171 -11.79 9.65 9.92
C ALA A 171 -10.37 9.61 9.34
N SER A 172 -9.72 8.44 9.34
CA SER A 172 -8.38 8.29 8.75
C SER A 172 -8.39 8.38 7.22
N ALA A 173 -9.44 7.93 6.56
CA ALA A 173 -9.60 8.10 5.12
C ALA A 173 -9.79 9.58 4.73
N ILE A 174 -10.64 10.32 5.43
CA ILE A 174 -10.82 11.76 5.24
C ILE A 174 -9.52 12.53 5.47
N GLN A 175 -8.75 12.15 6.51
CA GLN A 175 -7.47 12.78 6.77
C GLN A 175 -6.45 12.49 5.65
N ALA A 176 -6.38 11.26 5.13
CA ALA A 176 -5.53 10.92 3.99
C ALA A 176 -5.86 11.76 2.73
N ALA A 177 -7.14 12.01 2.49
CA ALA A 177 -7.57 12.91 1.42
C ALA A 177 -7.06 14.35 1.62
N ARG A 178 -7.20 14.89 2.84
CA ARG A 178 -6.68 16.24 3.17
C ARG A 178 -5.18 16.33 3.06
N ASP A 179 -4.47 15.27 3.43
CA ASP A 179 -3.01 15.17 3.31
C ASP A 179 -2.55 14.99 1.84
N GLY A 180 -3.46 14.78 0.88
CA GLY A 180 -3.14 14.61 -0.54
C GLY A 180 -2.34 13.34 -0.81
N VAL A 181 -2.79 12.18 -0.32
CA VAL A 181 -2.21 10.86 -0.58
C VAL A 181 -3.29 9.86 -1.00
N ASN A 182 -2.90 8.82 -1.75
CA ASN A 182 -3.80 7.76 -2.16
C ASN A 182 -4.34 6.96 -0.96
N LEU A 183 -5.47 6.27 -1.15
CA LEU A 183 -6.13 5.52 -0.09
C LEU A 183 -6.00 4.01 -0.28
N MET A 184 -5.50 3.31 0.74
CA MET A 184 -5.67 1.86 0.92
C MET A 184 -6.74 1.59 1.96
N SER A 185 -7.95 1.17 1.55
CA SER A 185 -8.97 0.72 2.46
C SER A 185 -8.63 -0.69 2.96
N SER A 186 -8.59 -0.85 4.27
CA SER A 186 -8.11 -2.06 4.93
C SER A 186 -9.03 -3.27 4.71
N THR A 187 -8.52 -4.47 4.97
CA THR A 187 -9.32 -5.72 5.05
C THR A 187 -10.29 -5.75 6.24
N LEU A 188 -10.16 -4.78 7.13
CA LEU A 188 -11.07 -4.52 8.24
C LEU A 188 -11.28 -3.01 8.37
N VAL A 189 -12.44 -2.61 8.86
CA VAL A 189 -12.74 -1.22 9.22
C VAL A 189 -13.29 -1.14 10.62
N PHE A 190 -12.90 -0.08 11.36
CA PHE A 190 -13.40 0.23 12.72
C PHE A 190 -14.76 0.95 12.68
N GLU A 191 -15.56 0.55 11.72
CA GLU A 191 -16.94 0.98 11.56
C GLU A 191 -17.84 -0.25 11.68
N HIS A 192 -18.98 -0.08 12.33
CA HIS A 192 -19.99 -1.11 12.41
C HIS A 192 -21.33 -0.54 11.91
N ALA A 193 -21.92 -1.25 10.98
CA ALA A 193 -23.27 -0.98 10.50
C ALA A 193 -23.94 -2.29 10.11
N ASP A 194 -25.27 -2.35 10.19
CA ASP A 194 -26.07 -3.49 9.74
C ASP A 194 -26.14 -3.54 8.21
N LYS A 195 -24.98 -3.64 7.55
CA LYS A 195 -24.83 -3.73 6.10
C LYS A 195 -23.54 -4.48 5.73
N PRO A 196 -23.45 -5.03 4.49
CA PRO A 196 -22.26 -5.73 4.02
C PRO A 196 -20.98 -4.91 4.13
N PHE A 197 -19.85 -5.57 4.37
CA PHE A 197 -18.54 -4.95 4.46
C PHE A 197 -18.20 -4.10 3.22
N GLY A 198 -18.51 -4.59 2.02
CA GLY A 198 -18.32 -3.83 0.78
C GLY A 198 -19.09 -2.50 0.75
N ASP A 199 -20.30 -2.45 1.36
CA ASP A 199 -21.07 -1.20 1.48
C ASP A 199 -20.44 -0.23 2.47
N ILE A 200 -19.91 -0.73 3.60
CA ILE A 200 -19.19 0.10 4.59
C ILE A 200 -17.95 0.72 3.93
N GLN A 201 -17.16 -0.08 3.20
CA GLN A 201 -16.01 0.43 2.49
C GLN A 201 -16.37 1.40 1.35
N ALA A 202 -17.41 1.13 0.58
CA ALA A 202 -17.88 2.06 -0.46
C ALA A 202 -18.22 3.43 0.13
N ASP A 203 -18.84 3.49 1.31
CA ASP A 203 -19.10 4.75 2.01
C ASP A 203 -17.78 5.43 2.44
N GLN A 204 -16.78 4.68 2.89
CA GLN A 204 -15.45 5.21 3.19
C GLN A 204 -14.77 5.81 1.96
N LEU A 205 -14.79 5.10 0.82
CA LEU A 205 -14.23 5.60 -0.44
C LEU A 205 -14.91 6.91 -0.89
N ARG A 206 -16.24 6.98 -0.78
CA ARG A 206 -17.00 8.20 -1.09
C ARG A 206 -16.67 9.35 -0.14
N ALA A 207 -16.51 9.08 1.15
CA ALA A 207 -16.11 10.10 2.13
C ALA A 207 -14.71 10.63 1.82
N TYR A 208 -13.78 9.76 1.46
CA TYR A 208 -12.44 10.12 1.01
C TYR A 208 -12.49 11.02 -0.24
N ARG A 209 -13.22 10.61 -1.30
CA ARG A 209 -13.30 11.38 -2.55
C ARG A 209 -13.96 12.76 -2.35
N ARG A 210 -14.96 12.88 -1.48
CA ARG A 210 -15.53 14.20 -1.13
C ARG A 210 -14.50 15.08 -0.45
N ALA A 211 -13.79 14.56 0.55
CA ALA A 211 -12.75 15.31 1.27
C ALA A 211 -11.57 15.70 0.35
N TRP A 212 -11.24 14.84 -0.62
CA TRP A 212 -10.25 15.16 -1.67
C TRP A 212 -10.66 16.34 -2.52
N ALA A 213 -11.89 16.34 -3.02
CA ALA A 213 -12.44 17.43 -3.81
C ALA A 213 -12.51 18.75 -3.01
N GLU A 214 -12.89 18.67 -1.73
CA GLU A 214 -12.91 19.82 -0.81
C GLU A 214 -11.51 20.38 -0.53
N ALA A 215 -10.48 19.54 -0.52
CA ALA A 215 -9.09 19.94 -0.30
C ALA A 215 -8.47 20.64 -1.52
N GLY A 216 -9.06 20.51 -2.72
CA GLY A 216 -8.65 21.22 -3.92
C GLY A 216 -7.32 20.76 -4.52
N HIS A 217 -6.97 19.49 -4.35
CA HIS A 217 -5.77 18.93 -4.99
C HIS A 217 -5.87 18.92 -6.51
N SER A 218 -4.76 19.17 -7.20
CA SER A 218 -4.69 19.32 -8.67
C SER A 218 -4.59 17.98 -9.43
N TRP A 219 -4.69 16.83 -8.76
CA TRP A 219 -4.57 15.51 -9.38
C TRP A 219 -5.64 14.55 -8.87
N THR A 220 -5.88 13.45 -9.60
CA THR A 220 -6.87 12.44 -9.26
C THR A 220 -6.24 11.36 -8.39
N PRO A 221 -6.73 11.10 -7.17
CA PRO A 221 -6.19 10.10 -6.28
C PRO A 221 -6.62 8.70 -6.70
N ARG A 222 -5.84 7.71 -6.28
CA ARG A 222 -6.15 6.29 -6.41
C ARG A 222 -6.74 5.77 -5.10
N VAL A 223 -7.66 4.81 -5.20
CA VAL A 223 -8.23 4.12 -4.05
C VAL A 223 -8.17 2.61 -4.24
N SER A 224 -7.75 1.88 -3.22
CA SER A 224 -7.70 0.43 -3.25
C SER A 224 -8.57 -0.22 -2.19
N VAL A 225 -9.03 -1.43 -2.49
CA VAL A 225 -9.66 -2.36 -1.54
C VAL A 225 -8.94 -3.70 -1.57
N SER A 226 -8.89 -4.37 -0.43
CA SER A 226 -8.24 -5.67 -0.31
C SER A 226 -9.26 -6.78 -0.13
N ARG A 227 -9.06 -7.93 -0.80
CA ARG A 227 -9.90 -9.12 -0.68
C ARG A 227 -9.07 -10.39 -0.62
N SER A 228 -9.49 -11.34 0.22
CA SER A 228 -8.98 -12.71 0.21
C SER A 228 -9.79 -13.51 -0.80
N ILE A 229 -9.17 -13.87 -1.93
CA ILE A 229 -9.86 -14.55 -3.05
C ILE A 229 -9.07 -15.77 -3.45
N PHE A 230 -9.75 -16.93 -3.49
CA PHE A 230 -9.19 -18.23 -3.84
C PHE A 230 -10.01 -18.86 -4.97
N PRO A 231 -9.55 -18.75 -6.24
CA PRO A 231 -10.20 -19.45 -7.35
C PRO A 231 -10.01 -20.97 -7.26
N LEU A 232 -11.10 -21.73 -7.26
CA LEU A 232 -11.10 -23.18 -7.13
C LEU A 232 -11.27 -23.81 -8.52
N LEU A 233 -10.16 -24.15 -9.19
CA LEU A 233 -10.17 -24.78 -10.51
C LEU A 233 -10.01 -26.30 -10.47
N SER A 234 -9.52 -26.83 -9.34
CA SER A 234 -9.22 -28.23 -9.18
C SER A 234 -9.70 -28.80 -7.84
N ARG A 235 -9.74 -30.14 -7.75
CA ARG A 235 -9.99 -30.82 -6.46
C ARG A 235 -8.93 -30.50 -5.42
N ARG A 236 -7.69 -30.21 -5.85
CA ARG A 236 -6.61 -29.77 -4.95
C ARG A 236 -6.94 -28.39 -4.37
N ASP A 237 -7.34 -27.43 -5.21
CA ASP A 237 -7.71 -26.08 -4.74
C ASP A 237 -8.90 -26.15 -3.78
N ALA A 238 -9.92 -26.93 -4.12
CA ALA A 238 -11.06 -27.15 -3.24
C ALA A 238 -10.67 -27.77 -1.89
N GLY A 239 -9.69 -28.68 -1.88
CA GLY A 239 -9.15 -29.28 -0.65
C GLY A 239 -8.33 -28.31 0.18
N LEU A 240 -7.58 -27.41 -0.45
CA LEU A 240 -6.74 -26.42 0.23
C LEU A 240 -7.52 -25.19 0.73
N TYR A 241 -8.45 -24.69 -0.08
CA TYR A 241 -9.08 -23.37 0.13
C TYR A 241 -10.60 -23.42 0.25
N GLY A 242 -11.26 -24.53 -0.10
CA GLY A 242 -12.73 -24.61 -0.16
C GLY A 242 -13.43 -24.34 1.17
N LEU A 243 -12.77 -24.65 2.29
CA LEU A 243 -13.27 -24.34 3.64
C LEU A 243 -12.97 -22.88 4.09
N SER A 244 -12.24 -22.12 3.29
CA SER A 244 -11.89 -20.72 3.63
C SER A 244 -13.03 -19.75 3.32
N ALA A 245 -14.03 -20.14 2.53
CA ALA A 245 -15.18 -19.28 2.24
C ALA A 245 -15.90 -18.91 3.54
N SER A 246 -16.12 -17.61 3.74
CA SER A 246 -16.73 -17.07 4.95
C SER A 246 -17.68 -15.91 4.64
N GLY A 247 -18.58 -15.58 5.58
CA GLY A 247 -19.28 -14.30 5.59
C GLY A 247 -18.44 -13.19 6.23
N ASP A 248 -18.92 -11.96 6.14
CA ASP A 248 -18.36 -10.84 6.90
C ASP A 248 -18.47 -11.14 8.40
N GLN A 249 -17.46 -10.67 9.16
CA GLN A 249 -17.36 -10.95 10.59
C GLN A 249 -17.26 -9.65 11.37
N VAL A 250 -17.92 -9.60 12.52
CA VAL A 250 -17.79 -8.50 13.49
C VAL A 250 -17.03 -9.00 14.70
N GLY A 251 -16.03 -8.27 15.10
CA GLY A 251 -15.18 -8.61 16.24
C GLY A 251 -14.68 -7.37 16.97
N HIS A 252 -13.83 -7.60 17.97
CA HIS A 252 -13.19 -6.53 18.71
C HIS A 252 -11.69 -6.58 18.45
N LEU A 253 -11.13 -5.42 18.11
CA LEU A 253 -9.70 -5.23 17.94
C LEU A 253 -9.31 -3.94 18.65
N ASP A 254 -8.29 -4.02 19.51
CA ASP A 254 -7.80 -2.86 20.28
C ASP A 254 -8.95 -2.14 21.06
N SER A 255 -9.85 -2.92 21.67
CA SER A 255 -11.05 -2.46 22.39
C SER A 255 -12.09 -1.71 21.55
N ALA A 256 -11.93 -1.68 20.23
CA ALA A 256 -12.90 -1.13 19.29
C ALA A 256 -13.63 -2.25 18.52
N VAL A 257 -14.88 -2.00 18.15
CA VAL A 257 -15.62 -2.88 17.24
C VAL A 257 -15.04 -2.73 15.84
N ALA A 258 -14.78 -3.85 15.18
CA ALA A 258 -14.27 -3.88 13.81
C ALA A 258 -15.09 -4.86 12.96
N THR A 259 -15.34 -4.48 11.73
CA THR A 259 -15.93 -5.36 10.71
C THR A 259 -14.84 -5.86 9.79
N PHE A 260 -14.77 -7.17 9.60
CA PHE A 260 -13.80 -7.86 8.75
C PHE A 260 -14.52 -8.36 7.51
N GLY A 261 -13.90 -8.11 6.34
CA GLY A 261 -14.41 -8.60 5.07
C GLY A 261 -14.32 -10.12 4.95
N ARG A 262 -15.29 -10.68 4.25
CA ARG A 262 -15.37 -12.12 3.96
C ARG A 262 -14.21 -12.63 3.13
N THR A 263 -13.98 -13.94 3.17
CA THR A 263 -13.12 -14.65 2.24
C THR A 263 -13.99 -15.24 1.10
N TYR A 264 -13.53 -15.06 -0.12
CA TYR A 264 -14.13 -15.59 -1.34
C TYR A 264 -13.35 -16.84 -1.78
N ALA A 265 -14.01 -18.01 -1.75
CA ALA A 265 -13.39 -19.24 -2.23
C ALA A 265 -14.47 -20.03 -3.00
N ALA A 266 -14.42 -20.02 -4.33
CA ALA A 266 -15.39 -20.65 -5.21
C ALA A 266 -14.80 -20.87 -6.62
N ASP A 267 -15.55 -21.51 -7.51
CA ASP A 267 -15.25 -21.55 -8.93
C ASP A 267 -15.26 -20.13 -9.55
N PRO A 268 -14.59 -19.92 -10.71
CA PRO A 268 -14.45 -18.61 -11.32
C PRO A 268 -15.77 -17.88 -11.60
N ASP A 269 -16.79 -18.56 -12.10
CA ASP A 269 -18.08 -17.95 -12.46
C ASP A 269 -18.82 -17.44 -11.22
N THR A 270 -18.78 -18.22 -10.14
CA THR A 270 -19.29 -17.81 -8.83
C THR A 270 -18.52 -16.62 -8.27
N LEU A 271 -17.18 -16.62 -8.37
CA LEU A 271 -16.34 -15.49 -7.92
C LEU A 271 -16.66 -14.22 -8.71
N ILE A 272 -16.75 -14.29 -10.03
CA ILE A 272 -17.11 -13.15 -10.89
C ILE A 272 -18.45 -12.58 -10.44
N THR A 273 -19.46 -13.44 -10.24
CA THR A 273 -20.79 -13.01 -9.78
C THR A 273 -20.73 -12.31 -8.43
N GLN A 274 -20.01 -12.88 -7.45
CA GLN A 274 -19.89 -12.32 -6.10
C GLN A 274 -19.11 -11.00 -6.07
N LEU A 275 -18.01 -10.92 -6.81
CA LEU A 275 -17.16 -9.75 -6.86
C LEU A 275 -17.80 -8.59 -7.64
N SER A 276 -18.57 -8.88 -8.69
CA SER A 276 -19.35 -7.87 -9.42
C SER A 276 -20.44 -7.22 -8.57
N GLN A 277 -20.87 -7.88 -7.48
CA GLN A 277 -21.85 -7.33 -6.53
C GLN A 277 -21.19 -6.55 -5.38
N ASP A 278 -19.87 -6.58 -5.26
CA ASP A 278 -19.14 -5.85 -4.21
C ASP A 278 -19.06 -4.37 -4.57
N ARG A 279 -19.81 -3.54 -3.84
CA ARG A 279 -19.93 -2.11 -4.13
C ARG A 279 -18.61 -1.34 -3.93
N ALA A 280 -17.77 -1.76 -2.97
CA ALA A 280 -16.47 -1.14 -2.79
C ALA A 280 -15.52 -1.46 -3.94
N LEU A 281 -15.59 -2.69 -4.47
CA LEU A 281 -14.80 -3.07 -5.64
C LEU A 281 -15.22 -2.29 -6.89
N ALA A 282 -16.51 -2.04 -7.07
CA ALA A 282 -17.03 -1.23 -8.18
C ALA A 282 -16.59 0.26 -8.11
N GLU A 283 -16.22 0.73 -6.94
CA GLU A 283 -15.74 2.10 -6.71
C GLU A 283 -14.22 2.24 -6.56
N ALA A 284 -13.49 1.12 -6.48
CA ALA A 284 -12.05 1.14 -6.32
C ALA A 284 -11.32 1.16 -7.68
N ASP A 285 -10.16 1.81 -7.71
CA ASP A 285 -9.26 1.77 -8.88
C ASP A 285 -8.36 0.54 -8.83
N THR A 286 -8.17 -0.04 -7.63
CA THR A 286 -7.23 -1.13 -7.41
C THR A 286 -7.83 -2.19 -6.48
N LEU A 287 -7.82 -3.43 -6.93
CA LEU A 287 -8.08 -4.59 -6.10
C LEU A 287 -6.76 -5.22 -5.66
N LEU A 288 -6.52 -5.30 -4.35
CA LEU A 288 -5.39 -6.01 -3.77
C LEU A 288 -5.83 -7.42 -3.35
N LEU A 289 -5.23 -8.44 -3.94
CA LEU A 289 -5.39 -9.81 -3.50
C LEU A 289 -4.57 -10.04 -2.22
N THR A 290 -5.22 -10.46 -1.15
CA THR A 290 -4.52 -10.87 0.06
C THR A 290 -4.02 -12.30 -0.10
N ILE A 291 -2.71 -12.45 -0.30
CA ILE A 291 -2.05 -13.75 -0.48
C ILE A 291 -1.55 -14.25 0.89
N PRO A 292 -1.84 -15.52 1.27
CA PRO A 292 -1.36 -16.09 2.52
C PRO A 292 0.17 -16.21 2.56
N ASN A 293 0.79 -15.69 3.61
CA ASN A 293 2.24 -15.74 3.81
C ASN A 293 2.77 -17.10 4.31
N GLN A 294 1.88 -18.02 4.69
CA GLN A 294 2.21 -19.36 5.14
C GLN A 294 2.39 -20.37 4.00
N LEU A 295 1.93 -20.02 2.80
CA LEU A 295 1.99 -20.89 1.62
C LEU A 295 3.34 -20.77 0.91
N GLY A 296 3.68 -21.80 0.14
CA GLY A 296 4.85 -21.82 -0.73
C GLY A 296 4.65 -21.00 -2.01
N PHE A 297 5.70 -20.99 -2.86
CA PHE A 297 5.66 -20.33 -4.16
C PHE A 297 4.54 -20.90 -5.05
N GLU A 298 4.47 -22.22 -5.17
CA GLU A 298 3.53 -22.89 -6.09
C GLU A 298 2.06 -22.60 -5.76
N GLU A 299 1.71 -22.63 -4.47
CA GLU A 299 0.36 -22.35 -4.00
C GLU A 299 0.00 -20.88 -4.26
N ASN A 300 0.87 -19.95 -3.87
CA ASN A 300 0.64 -18.51 -4.08
C ASN A 300 0.61 -18.17 -5.58
N TRP A 301 1.49 -18.74 -6.37
CA TRP A 301 1.49 -18.58 -7.81
C TRP A 301 0.20 -19.10 -8.46
N SER A 302 -0.28 -20.25 -8.02
CA SER A 302 -1.55 -20.81 -8.49
C SER A 302 -2.73 -19.86 -8.22
N ILE A 303 -2.79 -19.26 -7.03
CA ILE A 303 -3.84 -18.28 -6.67
C ILE A 303 -3.79 -17.07 -7.61
N ILE A 304 -2.62 -16.46 -7.79
CA ILE A 304 -2.42 -15.25 -8.60
C ILE A 304 -2.76 -15.54 -10.06
N ARG A 305 -2.17 -16.61 -10.63
CA ARG A 305 -2.38 -17.00 -12.02
C ARG A 305 -3.83 -17.33 -12.30
N ASN A 306 -4.46 -18.14 -11.45
CA ASN A 306 -5.86 -18.54 -11.64
C ASN A 306 -6.81 -17.35 -11.56
N PHE A 307 -6.54 -16.40 -10.68
CA PHE A 307 -7.32 -15.16 -10.61
C PHE A 307 -7.13 -14.31 -11.88
N ALA A 308 -5.89 -14.09 -12.30
CA ALA A 308 -5.56 -13.29 -13.47
C ALA A 308 -6.11 -13.87 -14.76
N GLU A 309 -6.12 -15.21 -14.89
CA GLU A 309 -6.56 -15.89 -16.11
C GLU A 309 -8.08 -16.05 -16.18
N TYR A 310 -8.75 -16.41 -15.07
CA TYR A 310 -10.15 -16.84 -15.11
C TYR A 310 -11.14 -15.87 -14.46
N VAL A 311 -10.70 -14.90 -13.66
CA VAL A 311 -11.60 -14.01 -12.92
C VAL A 311 -11.38 -12.55 -13.29
N ALA A 312 -10.16 -12.07 -13.24
CA ALA A 312 -9.83 -10.65 -13.38
C ALA A 312 -10.30 -10.01 -14.70
N PRO A 313 -10.20 -10.67 -15.88
CA PRO A 313 -10.67 -10.09 -17.14
C PRO A 313 -12.16 -9.76 -17.15
N ALA A 314 -12.99 -10.59 -16.50
CA ALA A 314 -14.43 -10.35 -16.40
C ALA A 314 -14.79 -9.18 -15.47
N LEU A 315 -13.83 -8.76 -14.61
CA LEU A 315 -13.95 -7.61 -13.75
C LEU A 315 -13.35 -6.34 -14.37
N GLY A 316 -12.91 -6.38 -15.63
CA GLY A 316 -12.35 -5.26 -16.36
C GLY A 316 -10.83 -5.05 -16.12
N TRP A 317 -10.13 -6.05 -15.60
CA TRP A 317 -8.68 -5.97 -15.44
C TRP A 317 -7.96 -5.98 -16.79
N GLU A 318 -6.98 -5.08 -16.92
CA GLU A 318 -6.05 -5.03 -18.04
C GLU A 318 -4.62 -5.29 -17.55
N PRO A 319 -3.88 -6.21 -18.19
CA PRO A 319 -2.50 -6.49 -17.83
C PRO A 319 -1.61 -5.27 -17.98
N ALA A 320 -0.76 -5.03 -16.99
CA ALA A 320 0.30 -4.02 -17.08
C ALA A 320 1.31 -4.38 -18.18
N ARG A 321 1.83 -3.36 -18.86
CA ARG A 321 2.87 -3.48 -19.89
C ARG A 321 4.01 -2.51 -19.60
N PRO A 322 5.27 -2.85 -19.95
CA PRO A 322 6.38 -1.93 -19.80
C PRO A 322 6.12 -0.58 -20.46
N GLY A 323 6.39 0.51 -19.75
CA GLY A 323 6.18 1.87 -20.23
C GLY A 323 4.72 2.33 -20.28
N GLN A 324 3.77 1.51 -19.81
CA GLN A 324 2.39 1.91 -19.62
C GLN A 324 2.11 2.26 -18.16
N VAL A 325 1.32 3.30 -17.97
CA VAL A 325 0.68 3.57 -16.69
C VAL A 325 -0.39 2.50 -16.49
N ALA A 326 -0.45 1.90 -15.30
CA ALA A 326 -1.49 0.94 -14.98
C ALA A 326 -2.87 1.56 -15.18
N SER A 327 -3.80 0.80 -15.79
CA SER A 327 -5.18 1.26 -16.03
C SER A 327 -5.83 1.77 -14.74
N GLY A 328 -6.53 2.89 -14.81
CA GLY A 328 -7.12 3.55 -13.66
C GLY A 328 -6.15 4.41 -12.82
N TYR A 329 -4.91 4.51 -13.24
CA TYR A 329 -3.90 5.29 -12.52
C TYR A 329 -3.55 6.59 -13.25
N PRO A 330 -3.76 7.75 -12.64
CA PRO A 330 -3.18 9.00 -13.13
C PRO A 330 -1.70 9.09 -12.72
N ILE A 331 -0.88 8.14 -13.14
CA ILE A 331 0.57 8.14 -12.95
C ILE A 331 1.21 8.32 -14.32
N GLY A 332 2.25 9.11 -14.43
CA GLY A 332 2.98 9.34 -15.68
C GLY A 332 2.43 10.51 -16.48
N ASP A 333 2.28 10.37 -17.79
CA ASP A 333 2.06 11.51 -18.70
C ASP A 333 0.85 12.37 -18.37
N ALA A 334 -0.27 11.78 -17.94
CA ALA A 334 -1.44 12.55 -17.47
C ALA A 334 -1.15 13.41 -16.23
N ALA A 335 -0.25 12.98 -15.36
CA ALA A 335 0.20 13.76 -14.23
C ALA A 335 1.23 14.82 -14.63
N ARG A 336 2.06 14.57 -15.65
CA ARG A 336 3.00 15.53 -16.23
C ARG A 336 2.30 16.60 -17.03
N GLU A 337 1.24 16.25 -17.77
CA GLU A 337 0.39 17.21 -18.50
C GLU A 337 -0.36 18.15 -17.56
N ALA A 338 -0.82 17.65 -16.39
CA ALA A 338 -1.45 18.48 -15.38
C ALA A 338 -0.48 19.40 -14.60
N GLU A 339 0.83 19.18 -14.69
CA GLU A 339 1.85 20.08 -14.13
C GLU A 339 2.37 21.13 -15.14
N ALA A 340 2.09 20.92 -16.43
CA ALA A 340 2.53 21.81 -17.50
C ALA A 340 1.52 22.91 -17.85
N ASP A 341 0.29 22.81 -17.33
CA ASP A 341 -0.77 23.84 -17.41
C ASP A 341 -0.86 24.64 -16.09
#